data_f38fc40513931ac6b61658a714ffa5cd
#
_entry.id   f38fc40513931ac6b61658a714ffa5cd
#
_cell.length_a   1.000
_cell.length_b   1.000
_cell.length_c   1.000
_cell.angle_alpha   90.00
_cell.angle_beta   90.00
_cell.angle_gamma   90.00
#
_symmetry.space_group_name_H-M   'P 1'
#
loop_
_entity.id
_entity.type
_entity.pdbx_description
1 polymer ?
#
loop_
_entity_poly.entity_id
_entity_poly.type
_entity_poly.pdbx_seq_one_letter_code
_entity_poly.pdbx_strand_id
1 'polypeptide(L)'
;SGIRLGEPRVWRSDEWGTLTPLCFRQQYNTLGAYNRYSQTLGSILTDNMLVYGQPSWDILTLFRPFYWGYLFFGSERGLSWFWCSRLIVLFLSWFELGMLITDGQKKLSVMLSVCVSFAPFLQWWFAINGLVEMLIYGACFVLGSNYLVSHAFNPRKIAVAVGMAVCAVGYVLTFYPTW
;
A
#
# COMPACT_ATOMS: atom_id res chain seq x y z
N SER A 1 -8.98 11.95 30.67
CA SER A 1 -9.57 10.78 30.00
C SER A 1 -10.37 11.27 28.80
N GLY A 2 -9.82 11.04 27.59
CA GLY A 2 -10.54 11.39 26.37
C GLY A 2 -11.69 10.41 26.12
N ILE A 3 -12.80 10.90 25.59
CA ILE A 3 -13.92 10.08 25.14
C ILE A 3 -13.40 9.22 23.97
N ARG A 4 -13.36 7.91 24.16
CA ARG A 4 -13.05 6.97 23.07
C ARG A 4 -14.35 6.61 22.38
N LEU A 5 -14.41 6.87 21.08
CA LEU A 5 -15.48 6.38 20.22
C LEU A 5 -15.11 4.98 19.74
N GLY A 6 -15.92 3.98 20.10
CA GLY A 6 -15.71 2.58 19.75
C GLY A 6 -14.69 1.84 20.62
N GLU A 7 -14.52 0.56 20.36
CA GLU A 7 -13.54 -0.30 21.02
C GLU A 7 -12.19 -0.25 20.31
N PRO A 8 -11.05 -0.24 21.03
CA PRO A 8 -9.74 -0.31 20.42
C PRO A 8 -9.60 -1.63 19.63
N ARG A 9 -8.99 -1.56 18.46
CA ARG A 9 -8.63 -2.76 17.68
C ARG A 9 -7.75 -3.68 18.53
N VAL A 10 -8.04 -4.97 18.50
CA VAL A 10 -7.21 -5.98 19.17
C VAL A 10 -5.80 -5.94 18.60
N TRP A 11 -4.80 -6.10 19.47
CA TRP A 11 -3.39 -6.16 19.07
C TRP A 11 -3.14 -7.35 18.15
N ARG A 12 -2.53 -7.09 16.99
CA ARG A 12 -2.10 -8.13 16.06
C ARG A 12 -0.61 -8.41 16.20
N SER A 13 -0.27 -9.64 16.57
CA SER A 13 1.12 -10.05 16.76
C SER A 13 1.91 -10.11 15.46
N ASP A 14 1.30 -10.49 14.34
CA ASP A 14 1.93 -10.51 13.02
C ASP A 14 2.30 -9.10 12.51
N GLU A 15 1.49 -8.10 12.80
CA GLU A 15 1.72 -6.71 12.42
C GLU A 15 2.76 -6.03 13.32
N TRP A 16 2.52 -6.06 14.64
CA TRP A 16 3.32 -5.31 15.60
C TRP A 16 4.48 -6.10 16.20
N GLY A 17 4.37 -7.42 16.26
CA GLY A 17 5.41 -8.30 16.78
C GLY A 17 6.35 -8.84 15.69
N THR A 18 5.98 -8.77 14.42
CA THR A 18 6.78 -9.35 13.33
C THR A 18 7.08 -8.34 12.23
N LEU A 19 6.09 -7.90 11.45
CA LEU A 19 6.35 -7.11 10.25
C LEU A 19 6.92 -5.73 10.55
N THR A 20 6.36 -5.00 11.50
CA THR A 20 6.86 -3.66 11.87
C THR A 20 8.28 -3.70 12.45
N PRO A 21 8.62 -4.58 13.41
CA PRO A 21 10.01 -4.73 13.87
C PRO A 21 10.99 -5.14 12.77
N LEU A 22 10.57 -6.00 11.83
CA LEU A 22 11.40 -6.37 10.69
C LEU A 22 11.69 -5.16 9.78
N CYS A 23 10.69 -4.32 9.48
CA CYS A 23 10.90 -3.08 8.74
C CYS A 23 11.87 -2.14 9.46
N PHE A 24 11.77 -2.01 10.78
CA PHE A 24 12.66 -1.18 11.58
C PHE A 24 14.08 -1.74 11.59
N ARG A 25 14.22 -3.05 11.74
CA ARG A 25 15.52 -3.72 11.76
C ARG A 25 16.28 -3.60 10.43
N GLN A 26 15.57 -3.47 9.30
CA GLN A 26 16.19 -3.24 7.99
C GLN A 26 17.04 -1.97 7.94
N GLN A 27 16.72 -0.95 8.72
CA GLN A 27 17.55 0.26 8.84
C GLN A 27 18.94 -0.05 9.43
N TYR A 28 19.04 -1.08 10.28
CA TYR A 28 20.25 -1.49 10.96
C TYR A 28 20.80 -2.82 10.41
N ASN A 29 20.51 -3.12 9.17
CA ASN A 29 21.00 -4.33 8.51
C ASN A 29 22.54 -4.29 8.41
N THR A 30 23.20 -5.36 8.79
CA THR A 30 24.67 -5.49 8.81
C THR A 30 25.32 -5.31 7.43
N LEU A 31 24.58 -5.59 6.36
CA LEU A 31 25.02 -5.43 4.96
C LEU A 31 24.74 -4.03 4.40
N GLY A 32 24.26 -3.11 5.22
CA GLY A 32 23.88 -1.76 4.84
C GLY A 32 22.38 -1.50 5.04
N ALA A 33 22.03 -0.25 5.34
CA ALA A 33 20.65 0.15 5.62
C ALA A 33 19.73 -0.21 4.45
N TYR A 34 18.65 -0.91 4.75
CA TYR A 34 17.65 -1.38 3.76
C TYR A 34 18.24 -2.22 2.63
N ASN A 35 19.30 -3.00 2.91
CA ASN A 35 19.81 -3.95 1.93
C ASN A 35 18.78 -5.05 1.68
N ARG A 36 18.67 -5.48 0.42
CA ARG A 36 17.77 -6.57 0.01
C ARG A 36 18.04 -7.87 0.76
N TYR A 37 19.31 -8.17 0.99
CA TYR A 37 19.75 -9.38 1.68
C TYR A 37 20.06 -9.09 3.14
N SER A 38 19.73 -10.04 4.01
CA SER A 38 19.99 -9.92 5.45
C SER A 38 20.20 -11.30 6.09
N GLN A 39 20.97 -11.31 7.15
CA GLN A 39 21.11 -12.46 8.06
C GLN A 39 20.29 -12.28 9.34
N THR A 40 19.30 -11.40 9.31
CA THR A 40 18.52 -11.01 10.50
C THR A 40 17.69 -12.15 11.08
N LEU A 41 17.26 -13.11 10.25
CA LEU A 41 16.35 -14.20 10.62
C LEU A 41 17.07 -15.54 10.78
N GLY A 42 18.37 -15.55 10.72
CA GLY A 42 19.18 -16.75 10.86
C GLY A 42 20.60 -16.54 10.36
N SER A 43 21.39 -17.59 10.37
CA SER A 43 22.77 -17.59 9.83
C SER A 43 22.82 -17.62 8.29
N ILE A 44 21.67 -17.85 7.64
CA ILE A 44 21.58 -17.94 6.17
C ILE A 44 21.18 -16.57 5.60
N LEU A 45 21.87 -16.17 4.53
CA LEU A 45 21.53 -14.97 3.79
C LEU A 45 20.14 -15.09 3.16
N THR A 46 19.19 -14.25 3.58
CA THR A 46 17.80 -14.29 3.16
C THR A 46 17.46 -13.05 2.34
N ASP A 47 16.72 -13.22 1.24
CA ASP A 47 16.14 -12.13 0.47
C ASP A 47 14.90 -11.59 1.20
N ASN A 48 15.07 -10.51 1.95
CA ASN A 48 14.02 -9.94 2.79
C ASN A 48 12.88 -9.32 1.97
N MET A 49 13.17 -8.89 0.74
CA MET A 49 12.15 -8.31 -0.11
C MET A 49 11.20 -9.37 -0.65
N LEU A 50 11.72 -10.50 -1.14
CA LEU A 50 10.89 -11.57 -1.71
C LEU A 50 10.18 -12.38 -0.63
N VAL A 51 10.87 -12.71 0.46
CA VAL A 51 10.31 -13.59 1.50
C VAL A 51 9.35 -12.85 2.43
N TYR A 52 9.69 -11.62 2.82
CA TYR A 52 8.92 -10.87 3.83
C TYR A 52 8.33 -9.57 3.31
N GLY A 53 8.55 -9.24 2.04
CA GLY A 53 8.08 -8.01 1.45
C GLY A 53 8.63 -6.75 2.11
N GLN A 54 9.82 -6.82 2.70
CA GLN A 54 10.42 -5.72 3.46
C GLN A 54 10.92 -4.59 2.55
N PRO A 55 10.94 -3.32 3.04
CA PRO A 55 11.53 -2.23 2.28
C PRO A 55 13.02 -2.49 2.03
N SER A 56 13.45 -2.30 0.80
CA SER A 56 14.86 -2.45 0.41
C SER A 56 15.22 -1.54 -0.75
N TRP A 57 16.50 -1.17 -0.86
CA TRP A 57 17.05 -0.48 -2.02
C TRP A 57 17.12 -1.46 -3.20
N ASP A 58 15.99 -1.66 -3.85
CA ASP A 58 15.83 -2.52 -5.02
C ASP A 58 14.88 -1.87 -6.02
N ILE A 59 15.05 -2.18 -7.31
CA ILE A 59 14.22 -1.62 -8.38
C ILE A 59 12.74 -1.98 -8.19
N LEU A 60 12.44 -3.14 -7.61
CA LEU A 60 11.07 -3.57 -7.35
C LEU A 60 10.37 -2.70 -6.30
N THR A 61 11.13 -2.05 -5.41
CA THR A 61 10.55 -1.12 -4.42
C THR A 61 10.01 0.16 -5.07
N LEU A 62 10.43 0.50 -6.31
CA LEU A 62 9.81 1.59 -7.08
C LEU A 62 8.31 1.34 -7.30
N PHE A 63 7.89 0.09 -7.44
CA PHE A 63 6.50 -0.31 -7.63
C PHE A 63 5.72 -0.49 -6.32
N ARG A 64 6.37 -0.18 -5.18
CA ARG A 64 5.79 -0.25 -3.84
C ARG A 64 5.91 1.10 -3.12
N PRO A 65 5.21 2.16 -3.58
CA PRO A 65 5.41 3.54 -3.12
C PRO A 65 5.16 3.74 -1.63
N PHE A 66 4.36 2.89 -1.01
CA PHE A 66 4.08 2.96 0.42
C PHE A 66 5.30 2.62 1.30
N TYR A 67 6.31 1.93 0.74
CA TYR A 67 7.57 1.64 1.42
C TYR A 67 8.65 2.70 1.24
N TRP A 68 8.46 3.66 0.30
CA TRP A 68 9.45 4.71 0.06
C TRP A 68 9.76 5.55 1.30
N GLY A 69 8.76 5.75 2.17
CA GLY A 69 8.97 6.47 3.42
C GLY A 69 10.08 5.88 4.28
N TYR A 70 10.17 4.55 4.33
CA TYR A 70 11.24 3.88 5.07
C TYR A 70 12.63 4.17 4.48
N LEU A 71 12.74 4.16 3.15
CA LEU A 71 14.00 4.37 2.46
C LEU A 71 14.51 5.82 2.58
N PHE A 72 13.60 6.80 2.51
CA PHE A 72 13.97 8.21 2.49
C PHE A 72 13.97 8.89 3.85
N PHE A 73 13.13 8.44 4.79
CA PHE A 73 12.91 9.12 6.07
C PHE A 73 13.29 8.27 7.29
N GLY A 74 13.74 7.02 7.07
CA GLY A 74 14.06 6.08 8.13
C GLY A 74 12.82 5.39 8.73
N SER A 75 13.04 4.55 9.75
CA SER A 75 12.00 3.63 10.25
C SER A 75 10.79 4.33 10.86
N GLU A 76 11.00 5.35 11.71
CA GLU A 76 9.88 5.99 12.45
C GLU A 76 8.95 6.80 11.53
N ARG A 77 9.55 7.69 10.71
CA ARG A 77 8.78 8.47 9.73
C ARG A 77 8.29 7.61 8.57
N GLY A 78 9.04 6.57 8.24
CA GLY A 78 8.65 5.57 7.26
C GLY A 78 7.40 4.80 7.66
N LEU A 79 7.24 4.47 8.95
CA LEU A 79 6.03 3.88 9.48
C LEU A 79 4.83 4.83 9.32
N SER A 80 5.01 6.11 9.67
CA SER A 80 3.96 7.12 9.50
C SER A 80 3.58 7.30 8.02
N TRP A 81 4.56 7.35 7.13
CA TRP A 81 4.34 7.36 5.68
C TRP A 81 3.54 6.14 5.23
N PHE A 82 3.96 4.94 5.64
CA PHE A 82 3.31 3.68 5.27
C PHE A 82 1.82 3.65 5.65
N TRP A 83 1.47 4.08 6.86
CA TRP A 83 0.09 4.11 7.32
C TRP A 83 -0.73 5.24 6.69
N CYS A 84 -0.24 6.46 6.76
CA CYS A 84 -0.99 7.62 6.31
C CYS A 84 -1.17 7.65 4.79
N SER A 85 -0.12 7.35 4.02
CA SER A 85 -0.23 7.36 2.55
C SER A 85 -1.19 6.28 2.05
N ARG A 86 -1.18 5.09 2.64
CA ARG A 86 -2.13 4.02 2.29
C ARG A 86 -3.57 4.43 2.55
N LEU A 87 -3.86 5.02 3.71
CA LEU A 87 -5.21 5.48 4.03
C LEU A 87 -5.67 6.60 3.10
N ILE A 88 -4.81 7.60 2.87
CA ILE A 88 -5.14 8.74 2.00
C ILE A 88 -5.37 8.27 0.55
N VAL A 89 -4.46 7.48 0.00
CA VAL A 89 -4.57 7.00 -1.39
C VAL A 89 -5.75 6.05 -1.56
N LEU A 90 -6.01 5.19 -0.58
CA LEU A 90 -7.20 4.33 -0.58
C LEU A 90 -8.46 5.17 -0.64
N PHE A 91 -8.60 6.14 0.26
CA PHE A 91 -9.78 7.00 0.30
C PHE A 91 -9.97 7.75 -1.01
N LEU A 92 -8.92 8.37 -1.56
CA LEU A 92 -8.99 9.14 -2.80
C LEU A 92 -9.29 8.27 -4.01
N SER A 93 -8.64 7.11 -4.14
CA SER A 93 -8.89 6.21 -5.27
C SER A 93 -10.33 5.66 -5.28
N TRP A 94 -10.88 5.36 -4.12
CA TRP A 94 -12.27 4.92 -3.99
C TRP A 94 -13.28 6.07 -4.09
N PHE A 95 -12.89 7.30 -3.75
CA PHE A 95 -13.69 8.47 -4.03
C PHE A 95 -13.84 8.70 -5.54
N GLU A 96 -12.72 8.67 -6.28
CA GLU A 96 -12.75 8.83 -7.75
C GLU A 96 -13.50 7.68 -8.44
N LEU A 97 -13.32 6.44 -7.96
CA LEU A 97 -14.09 5.29 -8.44
C LEU A 97 -15.60 5.49 -8.14
N GLY A 98 -15.93 5.97 -6.96
CA GLY A 98 -17.28 6.34 -6.58
C GLY A 98 -17.88 7.41 -7.49
N MET A 99 -17.11 8.45 -7.82
CA MET A 99 -17.52 9.50 -8.78
C MET A 99 -17.84 8.91 -10.15
N LEU A 100 -17.04 7.94 -10.60
CA LEU A 100 -17.29 7.24 -11.86
C LEU A 100 -18.58 6.40 -11.82
N ILE A 101 -18.78 5.63 -10.78
CA ILE A 101 -19.92 4.69 -10.64
C ILE A 101 -21.24 5.44 -10.42
N THR A 102 -21.20 6.58 -9.72
CA THR A 102 -22.40 7.33 -9.34
C THR A 102 -22.70 8.51 -10.27
N ASP A 103 -22.07 8.56 -11.45
CA ASP A 103 -22.22 9.68 -12.41
C ASP A 103 -22.00 11.07 -11.75
N GLY A 104 -20.97 11.18 -10.92
CA GLY A 104 -20.54 12.43 -10.31
C GLY A 104 -21.24 12.82 -9.00
N GLN A 105 -21.96 11.92 -8.36
CA GLN A 105 -22.64 12.21 -7.08
C GLN A 105 -21.66 12.21 -5.91
N LYS A 106 -21.10 13.36 -5.57
CA LYS A 106 -20.07 13.53 -4.53
C LYS A 106 -20.44 12.94 -3.18
N LYS A 107 -21.70 13.08 -2.73
CA LYS A 107 -22.14 12.56 -1.43
C LYS A 107 -22.05 11.03 -1.36
N LEU A 108 -22.54 10.35 -2.40
CA LEU A 108 -22.46 8.90 -2.48
C LEU A 108 -21.02 8.43 -2.61
N SER A 109 -20.19 9.13 -3.38
CA SER A 109 -18.78 8.81 -3.54
C SER A 109 -17.99 8.93 -2.24
N VAL A 110 -18.25 9.97 -1.44
CA VAL A 110 -17.66 10.10 -0.09
C VAL A 110 -18.14 8.96 0.82
N MET A 111 -19.44 8.64 0.81
CA MET A 111 -19.97 7.52 1.62
C MET A 111 -19.29 6.21 1.24
N LEU A 112 -19.17 5.91 -0.05
CA LEU A 112 -18.48 4.71 -0.53
C LEU A 112 -17.02 4.67 -0.04
N SER A 113 -16.28 5.78 -0.19
CA SER A 113 -14.88 5.87 0.24
C SER A 113 -14.73 5.67 1.75
N VAL A 114 -15.61 6.27 2.54
CA VAL A 114 -15.63 6.09 4.00
C VAL A 114 -15.95 4.61 4.34
N CYS A 115 -16.99 4.05 3.73
CA CYS A 115 -17.39 2.66 3.98
C CYS A 115 -16.24 1.69 3.67
N VAL A 116 -15.54 1.88 2.55
CA VAL A 116 -14.42 1.00 2.18
C VAL A 116 -13.22 1.26 3.08
N SER A 117 -12.78 2.51 3.24
CA SER A 117 -11.56 2.83 3.98
C SER A 117 -11.64 2.45 5.45
N PHE A 118 -12.82 2.51 6.05
CA PHE A 118 -13.03 2.21 7.47
C PHE A 118 -13.81 0.90 7.71
N ALA A 119 -13.97 0.06 6.67
CA ALA A 119 -14.56 -1.26 6.84
C ALA A 119 -13.77 -2.07 7.89
N PRO A 120 -14.43 -2.71 8.87
CA PRO A 120 -13.75 -3.48 9.91
C PRO A 120 -12.80 -4.55 9.37
N PHE A 121 -13.21 -5.24 8.31
CA PHE A 121 -12.37 -6.23 7.64
C PHE A 121 -11.11 -5.60 7.06
N LEU A 122 -11.22 -4.45 6.37
CA LEU A 122 -10.07 -3.78 5.79
C LEU A 122 -9.14 -3.23 6.87
N GLN A 123 -9.69 -2.66 7.93
CA GLN A 123 -8.90 -2.18 9.07
C GLN A 123 -8.17 -3.32 9.79
N TRP A 124 -8.74 -4.52 9.80
CA TRP A 124 -8.08 -5.70 10.35
C TRP A 124 -6.85 -6.11 9.53
N TRP A 125 -6.90 -6.02 8.21
CA TRP A 125 -5.82 -6.38 7.28
C TRP A 125 -5.01 -5.18 6.78
N PHE A 126 -5.15 -4.02 7.44
CA PHE A 126 -4.64 -2.75 6.90
C PHE A 126 -3.13 -2.73 6.69
N ALA A 127 -2.34 -3.29 7.59
CA ALA A 127 -0.89 -3.20 7.54
C ALA A 127 -0.19 -4.44 6.94
N ILE A 128 -0.92 -5.50 6.68
CA ILE A 128 -0.35 -6.79 6.26
C ILE A 128 -1.00 -7.32 4.99
N ASN A 129 -0.30 -8.23 4.35
CA ASN A 129 -0.77 -9.03 3.20
C ASN A 129 -1.24 -8.22 1.98
N GLY A 130 -0.91 -6.95 1.87
CA GLY A 130 -1.13 -6.14 0.67
C GLY A 130 -2.60 -5.89 0.27
N LEU A 131 -3.59 -6.21 1.12
CA LEU A 131 -5.01 -6.04 0.78
C LEU A 131 -5.36 -4.60 0.40
N VAL A 132 -4.83 -3.62 1.12
CA VAL A 132 -5.07 -2.20 0.85
C VAL A 132 -4.52 -1.80 -0.51
N GLU A 133 -3.30 -2.23 -0.83
CA GLU A 133 -2.66 -1.97 -2.12
C GLU A 133 -3.44 -2.61 -3.27
N MET A 134 -3.93 -3.83 -3.10
CA MET A 134 -4.75 -4.51 -4.12
C MET A 134 -6.02 -3.73 -4.42
N LEU A 135 -6.70 -3.20 -3.41
CA LEU A 135 -7.89 -2.36 -3.57
C LEU A 135 -7.57 -1.03 -4.26
N ILE A 136 -6.46 -0.40 -3.91
CA ILE A 136 -5.98 0.84 -4.55
C ILE A 136 -5.67 0.58 -6.02
N TYR A 137 -4.86 -0.44 -6.32
CA TYR A 137 -4.46 -0.75 -7.69
C TYR A 137 -5.66 -1.18 -8.54
N GLY A 138 -6.59 -1.95 -7.98
CA GLY A 138 -7.85 -2.32 -8.64
C GLY A 138 -8.68 -1.09 -9.03
N ALA A 139 -8.87 -0.14 -8.11
CA ALA A 139 -9.56 1.11 -8.39
C ALA A 139 -8.83 1.92 -9.48
N CYS A 140 -7.50 2.04 -9.40
CA CYS A 140 -6.68 2.72 -10.40
C CYS A 140 -6.79 2.08 -11.79
N PHE A 141 -6.88 0.74 -11.86
CA PHE A 141 -7.09 0.04 -13.13
C PHE A 141 -8.43 0.39 -13.76
N VAL A 142 -9.52 0.38 -13.00
CA VAL A 142 -10.84 0.72 -13.51
C VAL A 142 -10.87 2.16 -14.02
N LEU A 143 -10.35 3.10 -13.22
CA LEU A 143 -10.28 4.52 -13.57
C LEU A 143 -9.41 4.76 -14.80
N GLY A 144 -8.22 4.14 -14.84
CA GLY A 144 -7.29 4.26 -15.96
C GLY A 144 -7.88 3.68 -17.26
N SER A 145 -8.49 2.50 -17.18
CA SER A 145 -9.15 1.85 -18.32
C SER A 145 -10.28 2.71 -18.86
N ASN A 146 -11.14 3.25 -17.99
CA ASN A 146 -12.21 4.15 -18.38
C ASN A 146 -11.65 5.40 -19.08
N TYR A 147 -10.58 6.01 -18.54
CA TYR A 147 -9.93 7.16 -19.16
C TYR A 147 -9.36 6.84 -20.55
N LEU A 148 -8.69 5.70 -20.69
CA LEU A 148 -8.09 5.28 -21.97
C LEU A 148 -9.14 5.02 -23.06
N VAL A 149 -10.30 4.49 -22.70
CA VAL A 149 -11.39 4.21 -23.65
C VAL A 149 -12.18 5.48 -23.99
N SER A 150 -12.49 6.32 -23.00
CA SER A 150 -13.42 7.45 -23.17
C SER A 150 -12.82 8.68 -23.84
N HIS A 151 -11.50 8.81 -23.95
CA HIS A 151 -10.86 10.02 -24.49
C HIS A 151 -10.14 9.72 -25.82
N ALA A 152 -10.07 10.71 -26.70
CA ALA A 152 -9.20 10.65 -27.87
C ALA A 152 -7.71 10.63 -27.46
N PHE A 153 -6.82 10.22 -28.37
CA PHE A 153 -5.39 10.16 -28.07
C PHE A 153 -4.84 11.53 -27.68
N ASN A 154 -4.17 11.59 -26.55
CA ASN A 154 -3.44 12.74 -26.04
C ASN A 154 -2.25 12.30 -25.19
N PRO A 155 -1.24 13.16 -24.92
CA PRO A 155 -0.06 12.79 -24.14
C PRO A 155 -0.38 12.26 -22.74
N ARG A 156 -1.50 12.68 -22.13
CA ARG A 156 -1.93 12.18 -20.81
C ARG A 156 -2.26 10.68 -20.83
N LYS A 157 -2.73 10.15 -21.97
CA LYS A 157 -2.97 8.70 -22.10
C LYS A 157 -1.70 7.88 -21.91
N ILE A 158 -0.56 8.39 -22.38
CA ILE A 158 0.73 7.73 -22.18
C ILE A 158 1.04 7.68 -20.67
N ALA A 159 0.88 8.80 -19.97
CA ALA A 159 1.10 8.85 -18.53
C ALA A 159 0.16 7.90 -17.76
N VAL A 160 -1.12 7.84 -18.14
CA VAL A 160 -2.10 6.90 -17.55
C VAL A 160 -1.71 5.46 -17.83
N ALA A 161 -1.31 5.13 -19.06
CA ALA A 161 -0.87 3.77 -19.42
C ALA A 161 0.37 3.35 -18.63
N VAL A 162 1.36 4.24 -18.47
CA VAL A 162 2.54 4.01 -17.63
C VAL A 162 2.13 3.83 -16.16
N GLY A 163 1.24 4.68 -15.64
CA GLY A 163 0.70 4.53 -14.28
C GLY A 163 0.01 3.19 -14.06
N MET A 164 -0.79 2.74 -15.04
CA MET A 164 -1.42 1.42 -14.98
C MET A 164 -0.39 0.28 -15.01
N ALA A 165 0.66 0.40 -15.81
CA ALA A 165 1.75 -0.60 -15.82
C ALA A 165 2.46 -0.66 -14.44
N VAL A 166 2.71 0.48 -13.81
CA VAL A 166 3.26 0.55 -12.44
C VAL A 166 2.30 -0.12 -11.45
N CYS A 167 1.00 0.18 -11.53
CA CYS A 167 -0.01 -0.46 -10.68
C CYS A 167 -0.08 -1.99 -10.91
N ALA A 168 0.09 -2.46 -12.17
CA ALA A 168 0.10 -3.89 -12.49
C ALA A 168 1.26 -4.62 -11.81
N VAL A 169 2.47 -4.08 -11.92
CA VAL A 169 3.64 -4.64 -11.25
C VAL A 169 3.46 -4.60 -9.73
N GLY A 170 3.01 -3.45 -9.19
CA GLY A 170 2.72 -3.31 -7.77
C GLY A 170 1.69 -4.33 -7.27
N TYR A 171 0.62 -4.55 -8.03
CA TYR A 171 -0.40 -5.54 -7.72
C TYR A 171 0.18 -6.96 -7.60
N VAL A 172 0.99 -7.38 -8.58
CA VAL A 172 1.65 -8.70 -8.56
C VAL A 172 2.59 -8.84 -7.36
N LEU A 173 3.34 -7.79 -7.03
CA LEU A 173 4.26 -7.80 -5.89
C LEU A 173 3.57 -7.79 -4.52
N THR A 174 2.30 -7.43 -4.47
CA THR A 174 1.49 -7.43 -3.23
C THR A 174 0.55 -8.62 -3.14
N PHE A 175 0.51 -9.44 -4.18
CA PHE A 175 -0.36 -10.61 -4.21
C PHE A 175 0.05 -11.63 -3.16
N TYR A 176 -0.84 -11.92 -2.24
CA TYR A 176 -0.65 -12.93 -1.21
C TYR A 176 -1.38 -14.22 -1.62
N PRO A 177 -0.74 -15.40 -1.50
CA PRO A 177 -1.31 -16.66 -2.03
C PRO A 177 -2.68 -17.06 -1.47
N THR A 178 -3.11 -16.44 -0.38
CA THR A 178 -4.42 -16.73 0.23
C THR A 178 -5.57 -15.83 -0.22
N TRP A 179 -5.32 -14.89 -1.13
CA TRP A 179 -6.35 -14.03 -1.75
C TRP A 179 -6.83 -14.58 -3.07
#